data_4647b8dcb4b85227a27aa1aa70951e5f
#
_entry.id   4647b8dcb4b85227a27aa1aa70951e5f
#
_cell.length_a   1.000
_cell.length_b   1.000
_cell.length_c   1.000
_cell.angle_alpha   90.00
_cell.angle_beta   90.00
_cell.angle_gamma   90.00
#
_symmetry.space_group_name_H-M   'P 1'
#
loop_
_entity.id
_entity.type
_entity.pdbx_description
1 polymer ?
#
loop_
_entity_poly.entity_id
_entity_poly.type
_entity_poly.pdbx_seq_one_letter_code
_entity_poly.pdbx_strand_id
1 'polypeptide(L)'
;MKLENKIALITGAGSGIGKAIALEMGSAGAHIAVNDLTAETAETTAHQIEDLGREALVIPADVADSEQVENMVQQTLNCFGRIDILVNNAGVYIPQDGGVTAITDEAWQRILDVNLNGPFYSSRAVVKDMIARKQGGKIINISSVQAEVAHFDASAYQPSKAAVVMLTRTLAVELAPYKINVNAIGPGAIASEGMGASLGPEVIEAYRKRIPWGARGYTRDIGTVAAFLASEDAGYITGQIIYVDGGYLSDSTPTELKSQDHPVPPDDPDSK
;
A
#
# COMPACT_ATOMS: atom_id res chain seq x y z
N MET A 1 -17.31 -7.56 -13.92
CA MET A 1 -16.52 -6.96 -12.80
C MET A 1 -15.32 -6.22 -13.37
N LYS A 2 -14.83 -5.16 -12.68
CA LYS A 2 -13.76 -4.29 -13.26
C LYS A 2 -12.40 -4.98 -13.41
N LEU A 3 -12.12 -6.03 -12.62
CA LEU A 3 -10.87 -6.79 -12.64
C LEU A 3 -11.07 -8.28 -12.97
N GLU A 4 -12.13 -8.60 -13.71
CA GLU A 4 -12.50 -9.97 -14.02
C GLU A 4 -11.33 -10.75 -14.62
N ASN A 5 -10.97 -11.87 -13.97
CA ASN A 5 -9.87 -12.77 -14.34
C ASN A 5 -8.48 -12.10 -14.46
N LYS A 6 -8.28 -10.90 -13.88
CA LYS A 6 -6.94 -10.31 -13.71
C LYS A 6 -6.19 -11.03 -12.60
N ILE A 7 -4.88 -11.11 -12.72
CA ILE A 7 -4.00 -11.69 -11.69
C ILE A 7 -3.30 -10.55 -10.98
N ALA A 8 -3.50 -10.44 -9.66
CA ALA A 8 -2.86 -9.44 -8.82
C ALA A 8 -1.90 -10.09 -7.82
N LEU A 9 -0.64 -9.66 -7.83
CA LEU A 9 0.35 -9.96 -6.80
C LEU A 9 0.39 -8.79 -5.80
N ILE A 10 0.13 -9.06 -4.53
CA ILE A 10 0.03 -8.04 -3.48
C ILE A 10 0.99 -8.39 -2.35
N THR A 11 1.94 -7.50 -2.04
CA THR A 11 2.90 -7.70 -0.97
C THR A 11 2.37 -7.17 0.37
N GLY A 12 2.69 -7.87 1.48
CA GLY A 12 2.16 -7.53 2.79
C GLY A 12 0.63 -7.64 2.86
N ALA A 13 0.05 -8.65 2.21
CA ALA A 13 -1.39 -8.80 2.03
C ALA A 13 -2.09 -9.60 3.14
N GLY A 14 -1.37 -10.06 4.16
CA GLY A 14 -1.94 -10.85 5.26
C GLY A 14 -2.76 -10.03 6.26
N SER A 15 -2.56 -8.71 6.33
CA SER A 15 -3.26 -7.85 7.29
C SER A 15 -3.45 -6.42 6.77
N GLY A 16 -4.21 -5.62 7.52
CA GLY A 16 -4.31 -4.17 7.36
C GLY A 16 -4.70 -3.71 5.96
N ILE A 17 -3.94 -2.76 5.42
CA ILE A 17 -4.19 -2.15 4.10
C ILE A 17 -4.02 -3.19 2.98
N GLY A 18 -2.98 -4.03 3.04
CA GLY A 18 -2.72 -5.04 2.01
C GLY A 18 -3.85 -6.07 1.90
N LYS A 19 -4.35 -6.55 3.04
CA LYS A 19 -5.54 -7.42 3.10
C LYS A 19 -6.77 -6.75 2.50
N ALA A 20 -7.03 -5.49 2.86
CA ALA A 20 -8.17 -4.76 2.31
C ALA A 20 -8.07 -4.57 0.78
N ILE A 21 -6.87 -4.28 0.27
CA ILE A 21 -6.62 -4.20 -1.18
C ILE A 21 -6.91 -5.56 -1.84
N ALA A 22 -6.44 -6.66 -1.25
CA ALA A 22 -6.67 -8.01 -1.77
C ALA A 22 -8.17 -8.33 -1.85
N LEU A 23 -8.93 -8.02 -0.79
CA LEU A 23 -10.38 -8.26 -0.74
C LEU A 23 -11.15 -7.38 -1.73
N GLU A 24 -10.82 -6.10 -1.87
CA GLU A 24 -11.48 -5.22 -2.85
C GLU A 24 -11.17 -5.65 -4.30
N MET A 25 -9.92 -6.05 -4.59
CA MET A 25 -9.57 -6.57 -5.92
C MET A 25 -10.21 -7.93 -6.20
N GLY A 26 -10.27 -8.84 -5.20
CA GLY A 26 -10.99 -10.10 -5.29
C GLY A 26 -12.48 -9.90 -5.57
N SER A 27 -13.14 -9.00 -4.83
CA SER A 27 -14.54 -8.61 -5.05
C SER A 27 -14.76 -8.00 -6.43
N ALA A 28 -13.75 -7.32 -6.99
CA ALA A 28 -13.78 -6.79 -8.35
C ALA A 28 -13.49 -7.85 -9.43
N GLY A 29 -13.17 -9.08 -9.06
CA GLY A 29 -13.01 -10.22 -9.98
C GLY A 29 -11.59 -10.73 -10.19
N ALA A 30 -10.59 -10.22 -9.48
CA ALA A 30 -9.21 -10.65 -9.60
C ALA A 30 -8.94 -11.95 -8.83
N HIS A 31 -8.00 -12.77 -9.34
CA HIS A 31 -7.31 -13.81 -8.60
C HIS A 31 -6.09 -13.21 -7.92
N ILE A 32 -5.75 -13.66 -6.72
CA ILE A 32 -4.77 -12.97 -5.86
C ILE A 32 -3.60 -13.88 -5.48
N ALA A 33 -2.38 -13.45 -5.76
CA ALA A 33 -1.19 -13.95 -5.09
C ALA A 33 -0.98 -13.12 -3.82
N VAL A 34 -1.18 -13.75 -2.66
CA VAL A 34 -1.14 -13.15 -1.32
C VAL A 34 0.26 -13.36 -0.75
N ASN A 35 1.10 -12.34 -0.78
CA ASN A 35 2.40 -12.41 -0.14
C ASN A 35 2.35 -11.77 1.25
N ASP A 36 2.99 -12.42 2.21
CA ASP A 36 3.38 -11.85 3.52
C ASP A 36 4.66 -12.52 4.01
N LEU A 37 5.20 -12.10 5.15
CA LEU A 37 6.39 -12.72 5.74
C LEU A 37 6.18 -14.17 6.15
N THR A 38 4.97 -14.51 6.60
CA THR A 38 4.62 -15.87 7.03
C THR A 38 3.39 -16.38 6.29
N ALA A 39 3.29 -17.69 6.12
CA ALA A 39 2.12 -18.32 5.52
C ALA A 39 0.86 -18.08 6.36
N GLU A 40 0.97 -18.18 7.68
CA GLU A 40 -0.17 -18.06 8.61
C GLU A 40 -0.94 -16.74 8.44
N THR A 41 -0.22 -15.61 8.31
CA THR A 41 -0.86 -14.30 8.09
C THR A 41 -1.53 -14.22 6.71
N ALA A 42 -0.92 -14.79 5.67
CA ALA A 42 -1.43 -14.78 4.30
C ALA A 42 -2.63 -15.73 4.10
N GLU A 43 -2.66 -16.89 4.77
CA GLU A 43 -3.73 -17.90 4.65
C GLU A 43 -5.11 -17.34 5.00
N THR A 44 -5.21 -16.53 6.06
CA THR A 44 -6.50 -15.92 6.44
C THR A 44 -7.06 -15.06 5.32
N THR A 45 -6.22 -14.29 4.64
CA THR A 45 -6.65 -13.48 3.49
C THR A 45 -6.98 -14.35 2.29
N ALA A 46 -6.18 -15.39 2.03
CA ALA A 46 -6.40 -16.31 0.92
C ALA A 46 -7.77 -17.00 1.03
N HIS A 47 -8.13 -17.54 2.19
CA HIS A 47 -9.45 -18.14 2.41
C HIS A 47 -10.59 -17.13 2.16
N GLN A 48 -10.44 -15.88 2.58
CA GLN A 48 -11.46 -14.86 2.29
C GLN A 48 -11.58 -14.54 0.79
N ILE A 49 -10.50 -14.62 0.02
CA ILE A 49 -10.53 -14.50 -1.44
C ILE A 49 -11.24 -15.70 -2.07
N GLU A 50 -10.99 -16.90 -1.56
CA GLU A 50 -11.66 -18.13 -2.00
C GLU A 50 -13.18 -18.09 -1.73
N ASP A 51 -13.59 -17.53 -0.57
CA ASP A 51 -15.01 -17.30 -0.24
C ASP A 51 -15.70 -16.33 -1.21
N LEU A 52 -14.95 -15.44 -1.86
CA LEU A 52 -15.42 -14.57 -2.94
C LEU A 52 -15.52 -15.31 -4.30
N GLY A 53 -15.17 -16.60 -4.34
CA GLY A 53 -15.15 -17.42 -5.56
C GLY A 53 -13.97 -17.10 -6.48
N ARG A 54 -12.84 -16.63 -5.93
CA ARG A 54 -11.60 -16.34 -6.64
C ARG A 54 -10.49 -17.29 -6.22
N GLU A 55 -9.51 -17.49 -7.08
CA GLU A 55 -8.34 -18.29 -6.72
C GLU A 55 -7.36 -17.42 -5.92
N ALA A 56 -6.76 -18.03 -4.90
CA ALA A 56 -5.72 -17.41 -4.09
C ALA A 56 -4.47 -18.29 -4.04
N LEU A 57 -3.28 -17.66 -4.06
CA LEU A 57 -2.00 -18.33 -3.88
C LEU A 57 -1.26 -17.68 -2.72
N VAL A 58 -0.97 -18.43 -1.67
CA VAL A 58 -0.18 -17.98 -0.53
C VAL A 58 1.31 -18.10 -0.84
N ILE A 59 2.06 -17.01 -0.69
CA ILE A 59 3.51 -16.99 -0.95
C ILE A 59 4.24 -16.28 0.19
N PRO A 60 4.81 -17.01 1.16
CA PRO A 60 5.69 -16.43 2.16
C PRO A 60 7.00 -15.95 1.52
N ALA A 61 7.31 -14.66 1.67
CA ALA A 61 8.59 -14.11 1.23
C ALA A 61 8.87 -12.76 1.90
N ASP A 62 10.14 -12.48 2.20
CA ASP A 62 10.61 -11.17 2.61
C ASP A 62 10.93 -10.34 1.37
N VAL A 63 10.20 -9.24 1.17
CA VAL A 63 10.42 -8.32 0.02
C VAL A 63 11.76 -7.61 0.05
N ALA A 64 12.44 -7.58 1.22
CA ALA A 64 13.79 -7.05 1.35
C ALA A 64 14.86 -7.95 0.71
N ASP A 65 14.54 -9.22 0.43
CA ASP A 65 15.41 -10.20 -0.19
C ASP A 65 15.06 -10.36 -1.68
N SER A 66 15.98 -9.94 -2.56
CA SER A 66 15.74 -9.96 -4.00
C SER A 66 15.59 -11.36 -4.58
N GLU A 67 16.20 -12.38 -3.98
CA GLU A 67 16.08 -13.78 -4.43
C GLU A 67 14.69 -14.34 -4.04
N GLN A 68 14.23 -14.07 -2.83
CA GLN A 68 12.87 -14.43 -2.42
C GLN A 68 11.81 -13.74 -3.27
N VAL A 69 12.04 -12.47 -3.66
CA VAL A 69 11.14 -11.74 -4.57
C VAL A 69 11.10 -12.37 -5.96
N GLU A 70 12.25 -12.73 -6.56
CA GLU A 70 12.26 -13.43 -7.87
C GLU A 70 11.51 -14.77 -7.76
N ASN A 71 11.70 -15.53 -6.67
CA ASN A 71 11.01 -16.79 -6.43
C ASN A 71 9.49 -16.57 -6.25
N MET A 72 9.06 -15.53 -5.54
CA MET A 72 7.64 -15.15 -5.37
C MET A 72 6.99 -14.87 -6.72
N VAL A 73 7.63 -14.08 -7.57
CA VAL A 73 7.13 -13.76 -8.91
C VAL A 73 7.06 -15.04 -9.76
N GLN A 74 8.08 -15.90 -9.70
CA GLN A 74 8.08 -17.15 -10.46
C GLN A 74 6.98 -18.12 -10.01
N GLN A 75 6.71 -18.23 -8.70
CA GLN A 75 5.61 -19.04 -8.16
C GLN A 75 4.25 -18.51 -8.67
N THR A 76 4.07 -17.17 -8.68
CA THR A 76 2.85 -16.55 -9.21
C THR A 76 2.66 -16.87 -10.70
N LEU A 77 3.73 -16.75 -11.50
CA LEU A 77 3.71 -17.07 -12.93
C LEU A 77 3.45 -18.56 -13.19
N ASN A 78 4.01 -19.45 -12.39
CA ASN A 78 3.78 -20.90 -12.50
C ASN A 78 2.32 -21.27 -12.19
N CYS A 79 1.69 -20.58 -11.23
CA CYS A 79 0.31 -20.85 -10.83
C CYS A 79 -0.69 -20.25 -11.83
N PHE A 80 -0.54 -18.97 -12.16
CA PHE A 80 -1.54 -18.21 -12.91
C PHE A 80 -1.16 -17.91 -14.37
N GLY A 81 0.09 -18.18 -14.76
CA GLY A 81 0.59 -17.95 -16.13
C GLY A 81 0.93 -16.51 -16.45
N ARG A 82 0.56 -15.54 -15.61
CA ARG A 82 0.81 -14.09 -15.81
C ARG A 82 0.65 -13.28 -14.54
N ILE A 83 1.11 -12.01 -14.57
CA ILE A 83 0.80 -11.02 -13.55
C ILE A 83 0.32 -9.76 -14.26
N ASP A 84 -0.93 -9.34 -14.00
CA ASP A 84 -1.52 -8.13 -14.60
C ASP A 84 -1.36 -6.91 -13.70
N ILE A 85 -1.36 -7.14 -12.38
CA ILE A 85 -1.34 -6.11 -11.35
C ILE A 85 -0.30 -6.47 -10.30
N LEU A 86 0.56 -5.51 -9.97
CA LEU A 86 1.46 -5.58 -8.82
C LEU A 86 1.06 -4.49 -7.83
N VAL A 87 0.88 -4.87 -6.55
CA VAL A 87 0.71 -3.90 -5.46
C VAL A 87 1.87 -4.04 -4.49
N ASN A 88 2.75 -3.06 -4.45
CA ASN A 88 3.83 -2.93 -3.49
C ASN A 88 3.27 -2.25 -2.22
N ASN A 89 2.75 -3.08 -1.31
CA ASN A 89 2.15 -2.61 -0.06
C ASN A 89 3.01 -2.94 1.17
N ALA A 90 3.79 -4.01 1.15
CA ALA A 90 4.65 -4.36 2.28
C ALA A 90 5.47 -3.14 2.76
N GLY A 91 5.47 -2.91 4.06
CA GLY A 91 6.15 -1.79 4.67
C GLY A 91 6.30 -1.94 6.17
N VAL A 92 7.35 -1.36 6.70
CA VAL A 92 7.65 -1.36 8.14
C VAL A 92 7.86 0.07 8.64
N TYR A 93 7.46 0.29 9.87
CA TYR A 93 7.77 1.46 10.66
C TYR A 93 8.38 0.97 11.97
N ILE A 94 9.57 1.45 12.29
CA ILE A 94 10.26 1.15 13.55
C ILE A 94 10.33 2.47 14.32
N PRO A 95 9.58 2.61 15.42
CA PRO A 95 9.61 3.82 16.26
C PRO A 95 11.01 4.12 16.76
N GLN A 96 11.35 5.41 16.86
CA GLN A 96 12.67 5.88 17.28
C GLN A 96 12.49 6.92 18.38
N ASP A 97 12.28 6.45 19.60
CA ASP A 97 12.16 7.32 20.77
C ASP A 97 13.47 8.09 20.97
N GLY A 98 13.48 9.38 20.60
CA GLY A 98 14.68 10.23 20.63
C GLY A 98 15.11 10.76 19.25
N GLY A 99 14.36 10.50 18.21
CA GLY A 99 14.56 11.07 16.87
C GLY A 99 15.83 10.55 16.18
N VAL A 100 16.47 11.42 15.37
CA VAL A 100 17.61 11.04 14.52
C VAL A 100 18.82 10.48 15.28
N THR A 101 18.97 10.82 16.56
CA THR A 101 20.10 10.33 17.37
C THR A 101 19.86 8.93 17.97
N ALA A 102 18.62 8.44 17.91
CA ALA A 102 18.23 7.13 18.47
C ALA A 102 18.11 6.02 17.42
N ILE A 103 18.04 6.36 16.12
CA ILE A 103 17.99 5.35 15.08
C ILE A 103 19.31 4.62 14.95
N THR A 104 19.28 3.29 14.91
CA THR A 104 20.44 2.48 14.60
C THR A 104 20.61 2.27 13.10
N ASP A 105 21.84 1.96 12.66
CA ASP A 105 22.11 1.68 11.23
C ASP A 105 21.29 0.47 10.74
N GLU A 106 21.06 -0.54 11.58
CA GLU A 106 20.28 -1.73 11.25
C GLU A 106 18.80 -1.37 11.06
N ALA A 107 18.23 -0.54 11.94
CA ALA A 107 16.84 -0.08 11.82
C ALA A 107 16.66 0.79 10.58
N TRP A 108 17.59 1.70 10.32
CA TRP A 108 17.63 2.51 9.10
C TRP A 108 17.65 1.61 7.86
N GLN A 109 18.60 0.66 7.79
CA GLN A 109 18.76 -0.22 6.64
C GLN A 109 17.51 -1.10 6.45
N ARG A 110 16.96 -1.69 7.53
CA ARG A 110 15.75 -2.53 7.44
C ARG A 110 14.57 -1.76 6.88
N ILE A 111 14.38 -0.51 7.30
CA ILE A 111 13.29 0.34 6.77
C ILE A 111 13.49 0.59 5.27
N LEU A 112 14.69 0.91 4.83
CA LEU A 112 14.97 1.13 3.40
C LEU A 112 14.83 -0.16 2.59
N ASP A 113 15.29 -1.29 3.11
CA ASP A 113 15.24 -2.57 2.41
C ASP A 113 13.78 -3.01 2.17
N VAL A 114 12.91 -2.86 3.17
CA VAL A 114 11.50 -3.22 3.00
C VAL A 114 10.73 -2.16 2.20
N ASN A 115 10.85 -0.87 2.60
CA ASN A 115 9.96 0.17 2.10
C ASN A 115 10.36 0.71 0.72
N LEU A 116 11.62 0.62 0.32
CA LEU A 116 12.15 1.14 -0.94
C LEU A 116 12.71 0.04 -1.85
N ASN A 117 13.64 -0.78 -1.35
CA ASN A 117 14.25 -1.83 -2.14
C ASN A 117 13.23 -2.91 -2.51
N GLY A 118 12.29 -3.27 -1.60
CA GLY A 118 11.22 -4.23 -1.87
C GLY A 118 10.33 -3.84 -3.06
N PRO A 119 9.74 -2.64 -3.10
CA PRO A 119 9.02 -2.13 -4.28
C PRO A 119 9.85 -2.11 -5.57
N PHE A 120 11.13 -1.79 -5.48
CA PHE A 120 12.03 -1.84 -6.63
C PHE A 120 12.25 -3.28 -7.11
N TYR A 121 12.57 -4.22 -6.22
CA TYR A 121 12.82 -5.63 -6.57
C TYR A 121 11.57 -6.28 -7.18
N SER A 122 10.41 -6.08 -6.54
CA SER A 122 9.14 -6.64 -7.03
C SER A 122 8.75 -6.06 -8.38
N SER A 123 8.88 -4.74 -8.56
CA SER A 123 8.60 -4.09 -9.84
C SER A 123 9.54 -4.61 -10.93
N ARG A 124 10.86 -4.66 -10.66
CA ARG A 124 11.87 -5.17 -11.60
C ARG A 124 11.60 -6.61 -12.02
N ALA A 125 11.16 -7.47 -11.11
CA ALA A 125 10.87 -8.86 -11.41
C ALA A 125 9.60 -9.00 -12.27
N VAL A 126 8.51 -8.32 -11.89
CA VAL A 126 7.20 -8.42 -12.55
C VAL A 126 7.20 -7.78 -13.95
N VAL A 127 7.89 -6.67 -14.16
CA VAL A 127 7.87 -5.98 -15.46
C VAL A 127 8.50 -6.79 -16.57
N LYS A 128 9.37 -7.77 -16.28
CA LYS A 128 9.93 -8.70 -17.28
C LYS A 128 8.81 -9.46 -18.00
N ASP A 129 7.84 -10.01 -17.23
CA ASP A 129 6.67 -10.70 -17.78
C ASP A 129 5.73 -9.73 -18.50
N MET A 130 5.39 -8.59 -17.88
CA MET A 130 4.49 -7.60 -18.47
C MET A 130 4.99 -7.09 -19.82
N ILE A 131 6.30 -6.81 -19.95
CA ILE A 131 6.91 -6.38 -21.20
C ILE A 131 6.90 -7.51 -22.23
N ALA A 132 7.26 -8.73 -21.84
CA ALA A 132 7.29 -9.88 -22.75
C ALA A 132 5.91 -10.20 -23.34
N ARG A 133 4.85 -10.09 -22.53
CA ARG A 133 3.46 -10.34 -22.97
C ARG A 133 2.89 -9.25 -23.86
N LYS A 134 3.42 -8.02 -23.83
CA LYS A 134 2.93 -6.85 -24.61
C LYS A 134 1.43 -6.53 -24.40
N GLN A 135 0.90 -6.80 -23.22
CA GLN A 135 -0.51 -6.60 -22.87
C GLN A 135 -0.71 -5.48 -21.86
N GLY A 136 0.36 -4.72 -21.57
CA GLY A 136 0.35 -3.71 -20.52
C GLY A 136 0.37 -4.31 -19.12
N GLY A 137 0.06 -3.48 -18.14
CA GLY A 137 0.02 -3.87 -16.73
C GLY A 137 -0.24 -2.69 -15.81
N LYS A 138 -0.41 -2.97 -14.53
CA LYS A 138 -0.63 -1.96 -13.48
C LYS A 138 0.31 -2.20 -12.31
N ILE A 139 1.00 -1.17 -11.87
CA ILE A 139 1.83 -1.18 -10.66
C ILE A 139 1.30 -0.11 -9.71
N ILE A 140 1.01 -0.48 -8.48
CA ILE A 140 0.52 0.42 -7.45
C ILE A 140 1.46 0.34 -6.25
N ASN A 141 2.06 1.47 -5.89
CA ASN A 141 2.95 1.57 -4.74
C ASN A 141 2.22 2.22 -3.56
N ILE A 142 2.33 1.65 -2.37
CA ILE A 142 1.77 2.27 -1.16
C ILE A 142 2.84 3.14 -0.52
N SER A 143 2.68 4.46 -0.68
CA SER A 143 3.47 5.48 -0.04
C SER A 143 2.85 5.90 1.31
N SER A 144 2.79 7.18 1.61
CA SER A 144 2.19 7.77 2.82
C SER A 144 2.03 9.28 2.64
N VAL A 145 1.12 9.93 3.38
CA VAL A 145 1.14 11.39 3.56
C VAL A 145 2.48 11.86 4.12
N GLN A 146 3.18 11.02 4.85
CA GLN A 146 4.52 11.31 5.38
C GLN A 146 5.62 11.36 4.31
N ALA A 147 5.29 11.16 3.05
CA ALA A 147 6.18 11.50 1.92
C ALA A 147 6.23 13.02 1.64
N GLU A 148 5.22 13.78 2.10
CA GLU A 148 5.08 15.23 1.85
C GLU A 148 5.27 16.06 3.13
N VAL A 149 4.98 15.49 4.31
CA VAL A 149 5.07 16.18 5.58
C VAL A 149 5.91 15.40 6.58
N ALA A 150 6.71 16.13 7.35
CA ALA A 150 7.55 15.52 8.37
C ALA A 150 6.77 15.23 9.65
N HIS A 151 7.11 14.14 10.29
CA HIS A 151 6.63 13.72 11.60
C HIS A 151 7.84 13.41 12.49
N PHE A 152 7.77 13.71 13.76
CA PHE A 152 8.83 13.40 14.71
C PHE A 152 9.02 11.87 14.80
N ASP A 153 10.21 11.39 15.12
CA ASP A 153 10.57 9.97 15.27
C ASP A 153 10.42 9.07 14.03
N ALA A 154 10.49 9.63 12.82
CA ALA A 154 10.34 8.88 11.59
C ALA A 154 11.47 9.12 10.57
N SER A 155 12.70 9.30 11.05
CA SER A 155 13.87 9.73 10.26
C SER A 155 14.20 8.81 9.06
N ALA A 156 13.90 7.51 9.11
CA ALA A 156 14.10 6.59 7.99
C ALA A 156 12.81 6.35 7.20
N TYR A 157 11.67 6.29 7.89
CA TYR A 157 10.39 5.96 7.26
C TYR A 157 9.98 7.01 6.22
N GLN A 158 10.00 8.28 6.59
CA GLN A 158 9.59 9.39 5.71
C GLN A 158 10.44 9.50 4.44
N PRO A 159 11.79 9.49 4.53
CA PRO A 159 12.61 9.44 3.33
C PRO A 159 12.33 8.23 2.46
N SER A 160 12.08 7.04 3.05
CA SER A 160 11.73 5.85 2.29
C SER A 160 10.42 6.03 1.50
N LYS A 161 9.39 6.63 2.12
CA LYS A 161 8.10 6.88 1.46
C LYS A 161 8.16 7.99 0.41
N ALA A 162 8.97 9.03 0.64
CA ALA A 162 9.27 10.04 -0.37
C ALA A 162 10.03 9.45 -1.58
N ALA A 163 10.98 8.55 -1.33
CA ALA A 163 11.71 7.84 -2.38
C ALA A 163 10.77 6.96 -3.23
N VAL A 164 9.77 6.30 -2.63
CA VAL A 164 8.74 5.54 -3.36
C VAL A 164 7.93 6.44 -4.30
N VAL A 165 7.64 7.69 -3.92
CA VAL A 165 6.98 8.67 -4.81
C VAL A 165 7.83 8.92 -6.06
N MET A 166 9.13 9.15 -5.89
CA MET A 166 10.02 9.37 -7.03
C MET A 166 10.23 8.09 -7.85
N LEU A 167 10.37 6.92 -7.21
CA LEU A 167 10.42 5.62 -7.90
C LEU A 167 9.17 5.41 -8.77
N THR A 168 7.99 5.74 -8.26
CA THR A 168 6.73 5.67 -9.01
C THR A 168 6.77 6.51 -10.28
N ARG A 169 7.24 7.75 -10.18
CA ARG A 169 7.35 8.66 -11.34
C ARG A 169 8.37 8.17 -12.36
N THR A 170 9.53 7.69 -11.89
CA THR A 170 10.58 7.14 -12.76
C THR A 170 10.07 5.93 -13.53
N LEU A 171 9.50 4.94 -12.83
CA LEU A 171 8.97 3.74 -13.47
C LEU A 171 7.79 4.07 -14.40
N ALA A 172 6.95 5.04 -14.08
CA ALA A 172 5.87 5.47 -14.96
C ALA A 172 6.38 5.97 -16.32
N VAL A 173 7.47 6.74 -16.33
CA VAL A 173 8.10 7.23 -17.57
C VAL A 173 8.75 6.09 -18.35
N GLU A 174 9.52 5.23 -17.68
CA GLU A 174 10.25 4.12 -18.32
C GLU A 174 9.29 3.07 -18.90
N LEU A 175 8.16 2.82 -18.26
CA LEU A 175 7.23 1.74 -18.59
C LEU A 175 6.04 2.18 -19.46
N ALA A 176 5.82 3.49 -19.64
CA ALA A 176 4.73 4.02 -20.49
C ALA A 176 4.76 3.48 -21.95
N PRO A 177 5.91 3.31 -22.62
CA PRO A 177 5.95 2.72 -23.95
C PRO A 177 5.36 1.31 -24.03
N TYR A 178 5.38 0.57 -22.90
CA TYR A 178 4.83 -0.79 -22.79
C TYR A 178 3.38 -0.81 -22.31
N LYS A 179 2.72 0.37 -22.16
CA LYS A 179 1.35 0.49 -21.62
C LYS A 179 1.21 -0.05 -20.19
N ILE A 180 2.26 0.07 -19.41
CA ILE A 180 2.25 -0.25 -17.98
C ILE A 180 2.06 1.04 -17.20
N ASN A 181 0.95 1.15 -16.48
CA ASN A 181 0.69 2.29 -15.59
C ASN A 181 1.39 2.05 -14.23
N VAL A 182 2.05 3.07 -13.72
CA VAL A 182 2.65 3.03 -12.38
C VAL A 182 2.17 4.23 -11.59
N ASN A 183 1.44 3.97 -10.49
CA ASN A 183 0.89 5.01 -9.63
C ASN A 183 1.18 4.70 -8.16
N ALA A 184 1.02 5.69 -7.29
CA ALA A 184 1.10 5.48 -5.86
C ALA A 184 -0.19 5.93 -5.16
N ILE A 185 -0.45 5.32 -4.01
CA ILE A 185 -1.44 5.79 -3.04
C ILE A 185 -0.67 6.26 -1.82
N GLY A 186 -1.02 7.43 -1.30
CA GLY A 186 -0.49 7.98 -0.06
C GLY A 186 -1.56 7.96 1.04
N PRO A 187 -1.66 6.88 1.84
CA PRO A 187 -2.60 6.83 2.95
C PRO A 187 -2.31 7.90 3.99
N GLY A 188 -3.38 8.48 4.56
CA GLY A 188 -3.35 9.27 5.77
C GLY A 188 -3.33 8.38 7.03
N ALA A 189 -3.93 8.86 8.11
CA ALA A 189 -4.15 8.07 9.30
C ALA A 189 -5.30 7.08 9.03
N ILE A 190 -4.97 5.79 8.95
CA ILE A 190 -5.90 4.70 8.66
C ILE A 190 -6.06 3.81 9.89
N ALA A 191 -7.30 3.51 10.26
CA ALA A 191 -7.61 2.52 11.27
C ALA A 191 -7.33 1.12 10.70
N SER A 192 -6.23 0.49 11.11
CA SER A 192 -5.80 -0.80 10.59
C SER A 192 -5.41 -1.76 11.71
N GLU A 193 -5.51 -3.06 11.46
CA GLU A 193 -5.08 -4.13 12.37
C GLU A 193 -3.53 -4.23 12.49
N GLY A 194 -2.77 -3.46 11.73
CA GLY A 194 -1.31 -3.44 11.73
C GLY A 194 -0.75 -2.22 12.47
N MET A 195 -0.02 -1.40 11.75
CA MET A 195 0.68 -0.19 12.25
C MET A 195 -0.23 0.81 13.01
N GLY A 196 -1.54 0.77 12.82
CA GLY A 196 -2.52 1.64 13.47
C GLY A 196 -3.31 1.03 14.63
N ALA A 197 -3.10 -0.25 14.95
CA ALA A 197 -3.93 -1.00 15.90
C ALA A 197 -3.77 -0.58 17.39
N SER A 198 -2.66 0.05 17.75
CA SER A 198 -2.27 0.29 19.14
C SER A 198 -2.30 1.76 19.53
N LEU A 199 -3.01 2.62 18.79
CA LEU A 199 -3.08 4.05 19.12
C LEU A 199 -3.98 4.26 20.34
N GLY A 200 -3.46 4.95 21.36
CA GLY A 200 -4.26 5.35 22.52
C GLY A 200 -5.34 6.38 22.15
N PRO A 201 -6.40 6.49 23.00
CA PRO A 201 -7.52 7.42 22.74
C PRO A 201 -7.09 8.87 22.51
N GLU A 202 -6.04 9.32 23.21
CA GLU A 202 -5.50 10.68 23.06
C GLU A 202 -4.91 10.92 21.67
N VAL A 203 -4.22 9.92 21.10
CA VAL A 203 -3.64 10.00 19.77
C VAL A 203 -4.74 9.98 18.70
N ILE A 204 -5.77 9.14 18.88
CA ILE A 204 -6.94 9.09 18.00
C ILE A 204 -7.64 10.44 17.98
N GLU A 205 -7.86 11.04 19.15
CA GLU A 205 -8.48 12.35 19.27
C GLU A 205 -7.63 13.47 18.65
N ALA A 206 -6.29 13.38 18.75
CA ALA A 206 -5.38 14.31 18.07
C ALA A 206 -5.52 14.21 16.54
N TYR A 207 -5.65 13.00 16.00
CA TYR A 207 -5.91 12.80 14.57
C TYR A 207 -7.27 13.36 14.16
N ARG A 208 -8.35 13.14 14.94
CA ARG A 208 -9.68 13.71 14.68
C ARG A 208 -9.64 15.23 14.51
N LYS A 209 -8.93 15.91 15.41
CA LYS A 209 -8.75 17.38 15.35
C LYS A 209 -7.90 17.84 14.17
N ARG A 210 -6.95 17.01 13.75
CA ARG A 210 -6.01 17.36 12.67
C ARG A 210 -6.58 17.09 11.29
N ILE A 211 -7.40 16.03 11.12
CA ILE A 211 -7.98 15.62 9.86
C ILE A 211 -9.27 16.42 9.61
N PRO A 212 -9.40 17.17 8.50
CA PRO A 212 -10.62 17.92 8.20
C PRO A 212 -11.89 17.05 8.13
N TRP A 213 -11.76 15.77 7.74
CA TRP A 213 -12.85 14.80 7.72
C TRP A 213 -13.37 14.43 9.13
N GLY A 214 -12.60 14.74 10.18
CA GLY A 214 -12.99 14.49 11.58
C GLY A 214 -12.78 13.06 12.08
N ALA A 215 -12.27 12.16 11.24
CA ALA A 215 -11.98 10.77 11.60
C ALA A 215 -10.79 10.23 10.80
N ARG A 216 -10.23 9.11 11.29
CA ARG A 216 -9.29 8.30 10.48
C ARG A 216 -10.06 7.60 9.35
N GLY A 217 -9.36 7.27 8.26
CA GLY A 217 -9.92 6.45 7.19
C GLY A 217 -9.96 4.96 7.55
N TYR A 218 -10.73 4.19 6.79
CA TYR A 218 -10.74 2.73 6.83
C TYR A 218 -9.70 2.15 5.86
N THR A 219 -9.22 0.95 6.13
CA THR A 219 -8.36 0.21 5.18
C THR A 219 -9.05 0.00 3.83
N ARG A 220 -10.37 -0.15 3.83
CA ARG A 220 -11.19 -0.25 2.62
C ARG A 220 -11.11 0.98 1.72
N ASP A 221 -10.94 2.17 2.26
CA ASP A 221 -10.81 3.40 1.46
C ASP A 221 -9.59 3.31 0.54
N ILE A 222 -8.49 2.73 1.07
CA ILE A 222 -7.28 2.46 0.29
C ILE A 222 -7.53 1.34 -0.74
N GLY A 223 -8.21 0.25 -0.32
CA GLY A 223 -8.56 -0.88 -1.18
C GLY A 223 -9.35 -0.46 -2.41
N THR A 224 -10.36 0.39 -2.22
CA THR A 224 -11.23 0.91 -3.29
C THR A 224 -10.44 1.73 -4.31
N VAL A 225 -9.53 2.62 -3.85
CA VAL A 225 -8.67 3.41 -4.74
C VAL A 225 -7.68 2.51 -5.47
N ALA A 226 -7.13 1.50 -4.80
CA ALA A 226 -6.22 0.52 -5.43
C ALA A 226 -6.95 -0.26 -6.55
N ALA A 227 -8.17 -0.75 -6.29
CA ALA A 227 -8.98 -1.44 -7.30
C ALA A 227 -9.34 -0.53 -8.49
N PHE A 228 -9.61 0.76 -8.25
CA PHE A 228 -9.81 1.75 -9.33
C PHE A 228 -8.54 1.92 -10.17
N LEU A 229 -7.38 2.15 -9.53
CA LEU A 229 -6.11 2.34 -10.25
C LEU A 229 -5.67 1.08 -11.02
N ALA A 230 -6.07 -0.10 -10.57
CA ALA A 230 -5.84 -1.36 -11.25
C ALA A 230 -6.75 -1.58 -12.47
N SER A 231 -7.86 -0.86 -12.58
CA SER A 231 -8.85 -1.04 -13.62
C SER A 231 -8.51 -0.29 -14.92
N GLU A 232 -9.25 -0.59 -15.98
CA GLU A 232 -9.15 0.14 -17.25
C GLU A 232 -9.69 1.58 -17.14
N ASP A 233 -10.53 1.87 -16.14
CA ASP A 233 -11.02 3.24 -15.88
C ASP A 233 -9.88 4.21 -15.56
N ALA A 234 -8.74 3.69 -15.06
CA ALA A 234 -7.51 4.44 -14.80
C ALA A 234 -6.46 4.31 -15.92
N GLY A 235 -6.86 3.91 -17.13
CA GLY A 235 -5.93 3.57 -18.22
C GLY A 235 -4.99 4.70 -18.65
N TYR A 236 -5.37 5.98 -18.44
CA TYR A 236 -4.53 7.14 -18.77
C TYR A 236 -3.89 7.80 -17.55
N ILE A 237 -4.03 7.20 -16.35
CA ILE A 237 -3.43 7.69 -15.12
C ILE A 237 -2.10 6.94 -14.91
N THR A 238 -0.95 7.66 -14.96
CA THR A 238 0.37 7.11 -14.66
C THR A 238 1.27 8.19 -14.07
N GLY A 239 2.18 7.81 -13.18
CA GLY A 239 3.08 8.71 -12.46
C GLY A 239 2.41 9.55 -11.37
N GLN A 240 1.16 9.25 -11.02
CA GLN A 240 0.39 10.04 -10.06
C GLN A 240 0.47 9.45 -8.66
N ILE A 241 0.35 10.33 -7.68
CA ILE A 241 0.22 9.97 -6.27
C ILE A 241 -1.17 10.46 -5.82
N ILE A 242 -2.02 9.52 -5.38
CA ILE A 242 -3.34 9.84 -4.86
C ILE A 242 -3.30 9.73 -3.34
N TYR A 243 -3.45 10.86 -2.66
CA TYR A 243 -3.55 10.90 -1.20
C TYR A 243 -4.98 10.59 -0.77
N VAL A 244 -5.12 9.62 0.14
CA VAL A 244 -6.38 9.18 0.73
C VAL A 244 -6.26 9.45 2.22
N ASP A 245 -6.55 10.70 2.62
CA ASP A 245 -6.10 11.26 3.89
C ASP A 245 -7.14 12.11 4.62
N GLY A 246 -8.39 12.16 4.14
CA GLY A 246 -9.46 12.97 4.72
C GLY A 246 -9.17 14.48 4.70
N GLY A 247 -8.29 14.94 3.79
CA GLY A 247 -7.89 16.35 3.68
C GLY A 247 -6.71 16.74 4.57
N TYR A 248 -6.03 15.77 5.19
CA TYR A 248 -4.92 16.02 6.12
C TYR A 248 -3.82 16.91 5.51
N LEU A 249 -3.40 16.63 4.26
CA LEU A 249 -2.37 17.43 3.57
C LEU A 249 -2.90 18.76 3.04
N SER A 250 -4.21 18.89 2.83
CA SER A 250 -4.81 20.10 2.27
C SER A 250 -5.03 21.19 3.31
N ASP A 251 -4.98 20.85 4.61
CA ASP A 251 -5.29 21.74 5.70
C ASP A 251 -4.03 22.23 6.43
N SER A 252 -3.72 23.51 6.27
CA SER A 252 -2.65 24.20 7.00
C SER A 252 -3.17 25.09 8.14
N THR A 253 -4.49 25.02 8.46
CA THR A 253 -5.08 25.84 9.51
C THR A 253 -4.53 25.45 10.88
N PRO A 254 -4.01 26.40 11.67
CA PRO A 254 -3.63 26.12 13.06
C PRO A 254 -4.76 25.48 13.84
N THR A 255 -4.44 24.48 14.64
CA THR A 255 -5.46 23.68 15.36
C THR A 255 -6.29 24.55 16.30
N GLU A 256 -5.70 25.61 16.86
CA GLU A 256 -6.36 26.55 17.78
C GLU A 256 -7.43 27.42 17.08
N LEU A 257 -7.35 27.53 15.75
CA LEU A 257 -8.31 28.29 14.94
C LEU A 257 -9.42 27.40 14.35
N LYS A 258 -9.32 26.09 14.53
CA LYS A 258 -10.38 25.19 14.07
C LYS A 258 -11.56 25.28 15.02
N SER A 259 -12.77 25.47 14.46
CA SER A 259 -13.99 25.39 15.27
C SER A 259 -14.11 23.97 15.85
N GLN A 260 -14.41 23.86 17.15
CA GLN A 260 -14.47 22.58 17.85
C GLN A 260 -15.69 21.72 17.47
N ASP A 261 -16.56 22.22 16.59
CA ASP A 261 -17.84 21.62 16.21
C ASP A 261 -17.78 20.87 14.87
N HIS A 262 -16.73 20.09 14.63
CA HIS A 262 -16.79 19.12 13.53
C HIS A 262 -17.65 17.93 13.98
N PRO A 263 -18.78 17.67 13.31
CA PRO A 263 -19.59 16.49 13.63
C PRO A 263 -18.73 15.24 13.38
N VAL A 264 -18.66 14.35 14.39
CA VAL A 264 -18.03 13.05 14.20
C VAL A 264 -18.85 12.29 13.15
N PRO A 265 -18.24 11.77 12.09
CA PRO A 265 -18.98 10.98 11.11
C PRO A 265 -19.70 9.81 11.77
N PRO A 266 -20.92 9.47 11.34
CA PRO A 266 -21.69 8.39 11.94
C PRO A 266 -21.04 7.00 11.80
N ASP A 267 -20.11 6.86 10.88
CA ASP A 267 -19.34 5.65 10.56
C ASP A 267 -17.86 5.76 10.97
N ASP A 268 -17.53 6.57 11.97
CA ASP A 268 -16.17 6.71 12.49
C ASP A 268 -15.58 5.33 12.91
N PRO A 269 -14.42 4.91 12.34
CA PRO A 269 -13.82 3.61 12.64
C PRO A 269 -13.40 3.42 14.10
N ASP A 270 -13.21 4.52 14.84
CA ASP A 270 -12.78 4.54 16.22
C ASP A 270 -13.95 4.61 17.23
N SER A 271 -15.20 4.60 16.75
CA SER A 271 -16.41 4.70 17.59
C SER A 271 -16.95 3.36 18.08
N LYS A 272 -16.29 2.24 17.74
CA LYS A 272 -16.73 0.88 18.09
C LYS A 272 -15.90 0.26 19.18
#